data_4e6e3a27da0884361fcfb950e126b6e5
#
_entry.id   4e6e3a27da0884361fcfb950e126b6e5
#
_cell.length_a   1.000
_cell.length_b   1.000
_cell.length_c   1.000
_cell.angle_alpha   90.00
_cell.angle_beta   90.00
_cell.angle_gamma   90.00
#
_symmetry.space_group_name_H-M   'P 1'
#
loop_
_entity.id
_entity.type
_entity.pdbx_description
1 polymer ?
#
loop_
_entity_poly.entity_id
_entity_poly.type
_entity_poly.pdbx_seq_one_letter_code
_entity_poly.pdbx_strand_id
1 'polypeptide(L)'
;MKRYRHTGWFGLVAIAVLMVSTSAMSNAQSAQHPQWVGTWAASPMLALDGRAMRPFAAVTLREIAHVSNGGEQVRVRFTNEFGLDGLTIGDAHVALSGGGSAIKDGTDHALTFGGASSVRIPPGAAIYSDPVALAVPALSDVAVSFYLPSQVMRGETYHAFADQVNFVADGDVSGAATLPSPTELKSWYFMDGIDVNAAEGARAIVTLGDSITDGALATENANSRWPDVLAARLKQEHGLENISVLNEGIGGNRVLNDQAGPSALARLDRDVLAQDGVRYFIVLESINDIGRLARLTGPEDEVTAPMLEQGLKQIADAAHEHGIKAFGATLTPYGGAGYSSEKGEQMRKDVNNWIRTSGTFDGVVDFDQITRDPQNPDRFNPLYDSGDHLHPSDAGYKAMGDGIDLKLFK
;
A
#
# COMPACT_ATOMS: atom_id res chain seq x y z
N MET A 1 26.95 -76.67 -54.76
CA MET A 1 26.15 -77.57 -55.60
C MET A 1 24.68 -77.14 -55.50
N LYS A 2 24.11 -76.96 -56.63
CA LYS A 2 22.62 -76.88 -57.02
C LYS A 2 21.73 -75.85 -56.38
N ARG A 3 21.38 -74.94 -57.23
CA ARG A 3 20.20 -74.07 -57.41
C ARG A 3 18.85 -74.78 -57.16
N TYR A 4 17.85 -74.02 -56.65
CA TYR A 4 16.54 -73.96 -57.31
C TYR A 4 15.79 -72.68 -56.92
N ARG A 5 15.31 -72.01 -57.97
CA ARG A 5 14.36 -70.86 -57.97
C ARG A 5 12.93 -71.43 -57.87
N HIS A 6 12.08 -70.72 -57.17
CA HIS A 6 10.66 -70.67 -57.50
C HIS A 6 10.08 -69.26 -57.27
N THR A 7 9.52 -68.76 -58.34
CA THR A 7 8.73 -67.53 -58.45
C THR A 7 7.29 -67.82 -58.00
N GLY A 8 6.71 -66.93 -57.17
CA GLY A 8 5.29 -66.94 -56.85
C GLY A 8 4.77 -65.54 -56.69
N TRP A 9 4.02 -65.05 -57.68
CA TRP A 9 3.27 -63.81 -57.67
C TRP A 9 2.05 -63.98 -56.69
N PHE A 10 1.89 -63.04 -55.77
CA PHE A 10 0.58 -62.80 -55.13
C PHE A 10 0.34 -61.31 -55.01
N GLY A 11 -0.84 -60.90 -55.50
CA GLY A 11 -1.26 -59.55 -55.72
C GLY A 11 -1.54 -58.84 -54.36
N LEU A 12 -1.14 -57.61 -54.26
CA LEU A 12 -1.51 -56.69 -53.19
C LEU A 12 -2.91 -56.14 -53.42
N VAL A 13 -3.86 -56.43 -52.52
CA VAL A 13 -5.11 -55.69 -52.40
C VAL A 13 -4.87 -54.65 -51.34
N ALA A 14 -4.75 -53.36 -51.76
CA ALA A 14 -4.64 -52.23 -50.87
C ALA A 14 -6.03 -51.85 -50.34
N ILE A 15 -6.29 -52.12 -49.08
CA ILE A 15 -7.46 -51.59 -48.35
C ILE A 15 -7.05 -50.24 -47.75
N ALA A 16 -7.52 -49.14 -48.34
CA ALA A 16 -7.39 -47.80 -47.77
C ALA A 16 -8.40 -47.64 -46.60
N VAL A 17 -7.88 -47.69 -45.36
CA VAL A 17 -8.65 -47.33 -44.18
C VAL A 17 -8.57 -45.81 -44.04
N LEU A 18 -9.65 -45.11 -44.33
CA LEU A 18 -9.84 -43.68 -44.08
C LEU A 18 -10.02 -43.52 -42.56
N MET A 19 -8.96 -43.13 -41.83
CA MET A 19 -9.09 -42.65 -40.44
C MET A 19 -9.60 -41.20 -40.49
N VAL A 20 -10.87 -41.01 -40.19
CA VAL A 20 -11.43 -39.69 -39.86
C VAL A 20 -11.03 -39.39 -38.42
N SER A 21 -9.94 -38.64 -38.24
CA SER A 21 -9.58 -38.07 -36.94
C SER A 21 -10.47 -36.87 -36.68
N THR A 22 -11.53 -37.06 -35.88
CA THR A 22 -12.28 -35.97 -35.26
C THR A 22 -11.40 -35.36 -34.18
N SER A 23 -10.70 -34.28 -34.51
CA SER A 23 -10.07 -33.43 -33.52
C SER A 23 -11.14 -32.74 -32.69
N ALA A 24 -11.48 -33.30 -31.53
CA ALA A 24 -12.21 -32.60 -30.52
C ALA A 24 -11.29 -31.47 -30.02
N MET A 25 -11.49 -30.25 -30.53
CA MET A 25 -10.96 -29.06 -29.87
C MET A 25 -11.61 -28.95 -28.53
N SER A 26 -10.93 -29.43 -27.47
CA SER A 26 -11.26 -29.06 -26.11
C SER A 26 -10.98 -27.57 -26.01
N ASN A 27 -12.03 -26.74 -26.01
CA ASN A 27 -11.98 -25.41 -25.45
C ASN A 27 -11.68 -25.59 -23.94
N ALA A 28 -10.43 -25.77 -23.61
CA ALA A 28 -9.94 -25.47 -22.27
C ALA A 28 -10.11 -23.96 -22.12
N GLN A 29 -11.26 -23.54 -21.62
CA GLN A 29 -11.45 -22.21 -21.07
C GLN A 29 -10.37 -22.09 -19.99
N SER A 30 -9.29 -21.36 -20.28
CA SER A 30 -8.30 -21.02 -19.28
C SER A 30 -9.08 -20.39 -18.14
N ALA A 31 -9.11 -21.06 -16.98
CA ALA A 31 -9.63 -20.45 -15.78
C ALA A 31 -8.88 -19.12 -15.66
N GLN A 32 -9.56 -18.02 -15.92
CA GLN A 32 -9.00 -16.69 -15.68
C GLN A 32 -8.73 -16.67 -14.17
N HIS A 33 -7.46 -16.67 -13.80
CA HIS A 33 -7.09 -16.45 -12.42
C HIS A 33 -7.66 -15.09 -12.02
N PRO A 34 -8.30 -14.98 -10.85
CA PRO A 34 -8.82 -13.72 -10.37
C PRO A 34 -7.71 -12.68 -10.38
N GLN A 35 -7.97 -11.52 -10.99
CA GLN A 35 -7.01 -10.42 -11.01
C GLN A 35 -7.10 -9.67 -9.68
N TRP A 36 -6.19 -9.98 -8.79
CA TRP A 36 -6.07 -9.26 -7.53
C TRP A 36 -5.40 -7.92 -7.76
N VAL A 37 -5.92 -6.91 -7.07
CA VAL A 37 -5.32 -5.58 -7.00
C VAL A 37 -5.43 -5.07 -5.56
N GLY A 38 -4.34 -4.53 -5.06
CA GLY A 38 -4.35 -3.85 -3.77
C GLY A 38 -5.34 -2.69 -3.80
N THR A 39 -6.15 -2.54 -2.76
CA THR A 39 -7.12 -1.46 -2.65
C THR A 39 -6.93 -0.59 -1.42
N TRP A 40 -6.24 -1.11 -0.42
CA TRP A 40 -5.76 -0.41 0.75
C TRP A 40 -4.44 -1.03 1.21
N ALA A 41 -3.51 -0.18 1.66
CA ALA A 41 -2.27 -0.63 2.27
C ALA A 41 -1.81 0.37 3.32
N ALA A 42 -0.97 -0.10 4.26
CA ALA A 42 -0.28 0.72 5.24
C ALA A 42 1.08 0.10 5.55
N SER A 43 2.15 0.88 5.43
CA SER A 43 3.51 0.43 5.72
C SER A 43 3.69 -0.04 7.15
N PRO A 44 4.04 -1.30 7.40
CA PRO A 44 4.31 -1.77 8.75
C PRO A 44 5.65 -1.25 9.28
N MET A 45 5.67 -0.99 10.57
CA MET A 45 6.85 -0.59 11.32
C MET A 45 6.91 -1.30 12.67
N LEU A 46 8.08 -1.28 13.32
CA LEU A 46 8.25 -1.82 14.65
C LEU A 46 7.64 -0.90 15.70
N ALA A 47 6.76 -1.41 16.53
CA ALA A 47 6.33 -0.73 17.72
C ALA A 47 7.49 -0.65 18.73
N LEU A 48 7.97 0.57 19.00
CA LEU A 48 9.06 0.81 19.94
C LEU A 48 8.53 0.83 21.37
N ASP A 49 9.31 0.27 22.29
CA ASP A 49 9.01 0.21 23.72
C ASP A 49 8.48 1.56 24.27
N GLY A 50 7.37 1.49 24.97
CA GLY A 50 6.78 2.61 25.72
C GLY A 50 5.86 3.55 24.94
N ARG A 51 5.72 3.45 23.61
CA ARG A 51 4.78 4.29 22.84
C ARG A 51 3.65 3.52 22.17
N ALA A 52 3.86 2.29 21.78
CA ALA A 52 2.94 1.52 20.96
C ALA A 52 2.73 0.08 21.43
N MET A 53 3.64 -0.48 22.23
CA MET A 53 3.45 -1.83 22.76
C MET A 53 2.24 -1.85 23.69
N ARG A 54 1.18 -2.52 23.26
CA ARG A 54 0.04 -2.86 24.08
C ARG A 54 0.08 -4.37 24.34
N PRO A 55 -0.10 -4.81 25.60
CA PRO A 55 -0.22 -6.24 25.86
C PRO A 55 -1.57 -6.74 25.35
N PHE A 56 -1.67 -6.97 24.03
CA PHE A 56 -2.84 -7.59 23.45
C PHE A 56 -2.91 -9.05 23.94
N ALA A 57 -3.88 -9.35 24.76
CA ALA A 57 -4.07 -10.69 25.30
C ALA A 57 -5.57 -10.99 25.41
N ALA A 58 -6.05 -11.99 24.68
CA ALA A 58 -7.46 -12.37 24.62
C ALA A 58 -8.39 -11.18 24.27
N VAL A 59 -8.05 -10.45 23.20
CA VAL A 59 -8.81 -9.28 22.72
C VAL A 59 -9.12 -9.41 21.24
N THR A 60 -10.18 -8.76 20.81
CA THR A 60 -10.50 -8.55 19.39
C THR A 60 -10.12 -7.14 18.99
N LEU A 61 -9.35 -7.01 17.92
CA LEU A 61 -9.14 -5.75 17.20
C LEU A 61 -10.19 -5.64 16.09
N ARG A 62 -10.74 -4.45 15.88
CA ARG A 62 -11.52 -4.08 14.70
C ARG A 62 -10.88 -2.87 14.08
N GLU A 63 -10.31 -3.05 12.92
CA GLU A 63 -9.57 -2.03 12.18
C GLU A 63 -10.34 -1.61 10.95
N ILE A 64 -10.41 -0.29 10.74
CA ILE A 64 -11.17 0.32 9.65
C ILE A 64 -10.19 0.76 8.57
N ALA A 65 -10.45 0.36 7.33
CA ALA A 65 -9.65 0.68 6.17
C ALA A 65 -10.51 1.32 5.09
N HIS A 66 -10.13 2.51 4.62
CA HIS A 66 -10.79 3.19 3.50
C HIS A 66 -10.22 2.68 2.18
N VAL A 67 -10.99 1.85 1.47
CA VAL A 67 -10.53 1.22 0.23
C VAL A 67 -10.70 2.14 -0.97
N SER A 68 -9.71 2.20 -1.83
CA SER A 68 -9.70 3.08 -3.00
C SER A 68 -10.42 2.51 -4.22
N ASN A 69 -10.48 1.18 -4.37
CA ASN A 69 -11.15 0.49 -5.47
C ASN A 69 -12.12 -0.57 -4.96
N GLY A 70 -13.12 -0.93 -5.75
CA GLY A 70 -14.10 -1.97 -5.42
C GLY A 70 -13.80 -3.29 -6.10
N GLY A 71 -14.52 -4.34 -5.64
CA GLY A 71 -14.49 -5.68 -6.24
C GLY A 71 -15.53 -6.59 -5.64
N GLU A 72 -15.69 -7.77 -6.26
CA GLU A 72 -16.70 -8.76 -5.84
C GLU A 72 -16.19 -9.75 -4.80
N GLN A 73 -14.88 -9.80 -4.61
CA GLN A 73 -14.21 -10.62 -3.60
C GLN A 73 -13.12 -9.80 -2.92
N VAL A 74 -12.86 -10.13 -1.68
CA VAL A 74 -11.82 -9.48 -0.87
C VAL A 74 -10.95 -10.53 -0.18
N ARG A 75 -9.66 -10.22 0.02
CA ARG A 75 -8.74 -10.93 0.90
C ARG A 75 -7.94 -9.92 1.72
N VAL A 76 -7.56 -10.30 2.91
CA VAL A 76 -6.84 -9.45 3.86
C VAL A 76 -5.44 -10.01 4.08
N ARG A 77 -4.44 -9.14 4.08
CA ARG A 77 -3.05 -9.47 4.38
C ARG A 77 -2.74 -9.13 5.83
N PHE A 78 -2.40 -10.16 6.61
CA PHE A 78 -1.91 -10.03 7.97
C PHE A 78 -0.40 -10.17 8.00
N THR A 79 0.28 -9.38 8.85
CA THR A 79 1.73 -9.29 8.88
C THR A 79 2.29 -9.42 10.29
N ASN A 80 3.42 -10.12 10.41
CA ASN A 80 4.26 -10.22 11.59
C ASN A 80 5.70 -9.79 11.27
N GLU A 81 5.85 -8.79 10.40
CA GLU A 81 7.12 -8.32 9.82
C GLU A 81 8.20 -8.06 10.88
N PHE A 82 7.81 -7.41 11.98
CA PHE A 82 8.73 -7.02 13.06
C PHE A 82 8.61 -7.89 14.31
N GLY A 83 7.75 -8.91 14.28
CA GLY A 83 7.60 -9.84 15.41
C GLY A 83 8.85 -10.72 15.60
N LEU A 84 9.21 -10.95 16.86
CA LEU A 84 10.27 -11.89 17.25
C LEU A 84 9.70 -13.25 17.65
N ASP A 85 8.40 -13.32 17.91
CA ASP A 85 7.64 -14.54 18.19
C ASP A 85 6.61 -14.76 17.09
N GLY A 86 6.11 -15.99 16.93
CA GLY A 86 5.05 -16.26 15.97
C GLY A 86 3.73 -15.66 16.45
N LEU A 87 3.09 -14.87 15.62
CA LEU A 87 1.79 -14.25 15.85
C LEU A 87 0.66 -15.23 15.53
N THR A 88 -0.24 -15.48 16.47
CA THR A 88 -1.46 -16.24 16.21
C THR A 88 -2.63 -15.27 16.06
N ILE A 89 -3.27 -15.33 14.89
CA ILE A 89 -4.61 -14.78 14.65
C ILE A 89 -5.59 -15.92 14.93
N GLY A 90 -6.52 -15.69 15.84
CA GLY A 90 -7.58 -16.66 16.18
C GLY A 90 -8.70 -16.61 15.13
N ASP A 91 -9.86 -16.17 15.51
CA ASP A 91 -10.96 -15.93 14.57
C ASP A 91 -10.77 -14.57 13.88
N ALA A 92 -11.15 -14.47 12.60
CA ALA A 92 -11.05 -13.22 11.84
C ALA A 92 -12.26 -13.05 10.91
N HIS A 93 -12.70 -11.80 10.74
CA HIS A 93 -13.85 -11.42 9.94
C HIS A 93 -13.57 -10.18 9.11
N VAL A 94 -14.28 -10.04 7.99
CA VAL A 94 -14.31 -8.83 7.18
C VAL A 94 -15.76 -8.46 6.86
N ALA A 95 -16.07 -7.16 6.93
CA ALA A 95 -17.38 -6.61 6.63
C ALA A 95 -17.27 -5.20 6.08
N LEU A 96 -18.32 -4.66 5.51
CA LEU A 96 -18.42 -3.21 5.30
C LEU A 96 -18.63 -2.52 6.66
N SER A 97 -17.96 -1.37 6.87
CA SER A 97 -18.14 -0.58 8.09
C SER A 97 -19.56 -0.02 8.16
N GLY A 98 -20.16 -0.10 9.35
CA GLY A 98 -21.43 0.54 9.70
C GLY A 98 -21.27 1.87 10.40
N GLY A 99 -20.01 2.32 10.60
CA GLY A 99 -19.63 3.50 11.37
C GLY A 99 -19.30 3.18 12.84
N GLY A 100 -18.29 3.86 13.37
CA GLY A 100 -17.73 3.53 14.69
C GLY A 100 -17.28 2.07 14.75
N SER A 101 -17.59 1.37 15.84
CA SER A 101 -17.27 -0.05 15.98
C SER A 101 -18.32 -1.01 15.40
N ALA A 102 -19.32 -0.51 14.67
CA ALA A 102 -20.35 -1.33 14.04
C ALA A 102 -19.95 -1.78 12.63
N ILE A 103 -20.44 -2.95 12.22
CA ILE A 103 -20.42 -3.41 10.84
C ILE A 103 -21.81 -3.25 10.20
N LYS A 104 -21.85 -3.20 8.88
CA LYS A 104 -23.11 -3.14 8.14
C LYS A 104 -23.79 -4.51 8.12
N ASP A 105 -25.07 -4.53 8.46
CA ASP A 105 -25.86 -5.75 8.52
C ASP A 105 -25.78 -6.56 7.22
N GLY A 106 -25.60 -7.89 7.37
CA GLY A 106 -25.56 -8.84 6.25
C GLY A 106 -24.28 -8.80 5.42
N THR A 107 -23.23 -8.11 5.86
CA THR A 107 -21.94 -8.05 5.15
C THR A 107 -20.80 -8.76 5.87
N ASP A 108 -21.06 -9.37 7.02
CA ASP A 108 -20.06 -10.10 7.80
C ASP A 108 -19.67 -11.42 7.14
N HIS A 109 -18.38 -11.64 6.96
CA HIS A 109 -17.80 -12.86 6.43
C HIS A 109 -16.61 -13.30 7.29
N ALA A 110 -16.67 -14.54 7.80
CA ALA A 110 -15.51 -15.15 8.45
C ALA A 110 -14.39 -15.36 7.44
N LEU A 111 -13.17 -15.01 7.82
CA LEU A 111 -11.95 -15.26 7.06
C LEU A 111 -11.38 -16.62 7.43
N THR A 112 -10.79 -17.30 6.46
CA THR A 112 -10.04 -18.54 6.67
C THR A 112 -8.64 -18.44 6.08
N PHE A 113 -7.78 -19.39 6.44
CA PHE A 113 -6.37 -19.46 6.01
C PHE A 113 -6.10 -20.91 5.57
N GLY A 114 -6.22 -21.17 4.27
CA GLY A 114 -6.20 -22.53 3.74
C GLY A 114 -7.34 -23.39 4.29
N GLY A 115 -8.50 -22.78 4.53
CA GLY A 115 -9.71 -23.40 5.09
C GLY A 115 -9.74 -23.48 6.63
N ALA A 116 -8.66 -23.09 7.34
CA ALA A 116 -8.65 -23.03 8.80
C ALA A 116 -9.12 -21.65 9.30
N SER A 117 -9.86 -21.59 10.42
CA SER A 117 -10.33 -20.32 11.01
C SER A 117 -9.23 -19.55 11.76
N SER A 118 -8.06 -20.15 11.97
CA SER A 118 -6.94 -19.50 12.64
C SER A 118 -5.63 -19.75 11.91
N VAL A 119 -4.66 -18.87 12.13
CA VAL A 119 -3.34 -18.98 11.54
C VAL A 119 -2.25 -18.56 12.52
N ARG A 120 -1.08 -19.18 12.41
CA ARG A 120 0.14 -18.72 13.09
C ARG A 120 1.12 -18.18 12.06
N ILE A 121 1.40 -16.89 12.12
CA ILE A 121 2.32 -16.18 11.23
C ILE A 121 3.72 -16.17 11.84
N PRO A 122 4.73 -16.76 11.19
CA PRO A 122 6.11 -16.73 11.69
C PRO A 122 6.65 -15.29 11.80
N PRO A 123 7.72 -15.07 12.61
CA PRO A 123 8.47 -13.82 12.58
C PRO A 123 8.93 -13.42 11.18
N GLY A 124 8.79 -12.16 10.81
CA GLY A 124 9.21 -11.62 9.52
C GLY A 124 8.33 -12.02 8.33
N ALA A 125 7.14 -12.60 8.58
CA ALA A 125 6.27 -13.09 7.52
C ALA A 125 4.94 -12.35 7.47
N ALA A 126 4.30 -12.38 6.29
CA ALA A 126 2.91 -11.99 6.08
C ALA A 126 2.14 -13.14 5.42
N ILE A 127 0.82 -13.15 5.59
CA ILE A 127 -0.07 -14.15 5.00
C ILE A 127 -1.40 -13.51 4.59
N TYR A 128 -1.93 -13.94 3.45
CA TYR A 128 -3.27 -13.59 3.03
C TYR A 128 -4.31 -14.54 3.62
N SER A 129 -5.48 -14.02 3.93
CA SER A 129 -6.68 -14.85 4.12
C SER A 129 -7.08 -15.50 2.79
N ASP A 130 -7.87 -16.58 2.90
CA ASP A 130 -8.61 -17.08 1.74
C ASP A 130 -9.59 -15.98 1.27
N PRO A 131 -9.87 -15.89 -0.05
CA PRO A 131 -10.83 -14.93 -0.57
C PRO A 131 -12.26 -15.19 -0.07
N VAL A 132 -12.99 -14.12 0.23
CA VAL A 132 -14.43 -14.19 0.55
C VAL A 132 -15.24 -13.39 -0.47
N ALA A 133 -16.48 -13.84 -0.74
CA ALA A 133 -17.41 -13.20 -1.65
C ALA A 133 -18.12 -12.03 -0.94
N LEU A 134 -17.45 -10.89 -0.85
CA LEU A 134 -17.97 -9.64 -0.34
C LEU A 134 -17.84 -8.57 -1.43
N ALA A 135 -18.97 -8.05 -1.93
CA ALA A 135 -18.99 -6.94 -2.85
C ALA A 135 -18.61 -5.65 -2.09
N VAL A 136 -17.39 -5.17 -2.36
CA VAL A 136 -16.85 -3.95 -1.74
C VAL A 136 -16.98 -2.80 -2.73
N PRO A 137 -17.75 -1.73 -2.41
CA PRO A 137 -17.79 -0.53 -3.24
C PRO A 137 -16.47 0.24 -3.20
N ALA A 138 -16.08 0.86 -4.30
CA ALA A 138 -14.96 1.80 -4.28
C ALA A 138 -15.22 2.98 -3.33
N LEU A 139 -14.17 3.51 -2.71
CA LEU A 139 -14.24 4.62 -1.76
C LEU A 139 -15.19 4.33 -0.57
N SER A 140 -15.15 3.10 -0.06
CA SER A 140 -15.92 2.69 1.11
C SER A 140 -15.01 2.23 2.24
N ASP A 141 -15.55 2.19 3.45
CA ASP A 141 -14.83 1.71 4.62
C ASP A 141 -15.11 0.23 4.84
N VAL A 142 -14.04 -0.54 4.98
CA VAL A 142 -14.06 -1.97 5.33
C VAL A 142 -13.61 -2.13 6.77
N ALA A 143 -14.34 -2.92 7.54
CA ALA A 143 -14.00 -3.31 8.91
C ALA A 143 -13.39 -4.72 8.90
N VAL A 144 -12.15 -4.84 9.34
CA VAL A 144 -11.48 -6.12 9.56
C VAL A 144 -11.41 -6.36 11.07
N SER A 145 -12.00 -7.46 11.53
CA SER A 145 -12.02 -7.84 12.94
C SER A 145 -11.24 -9.12 13.14
N PHE A 146 -10.35 -9.17 14.12
CA PHE A 146 -9.59 -10.39 14.38
C PHE A 146 -9.25 -10.53 15.86
N TYR A 147 -9.34 -11.79 16.32
CA TYR A 147 -9.06 -12.14 17.69
C TYR A 147 -7.59 -12.48 17.91
N LEU A 148 -6.98 -11.85 18.91
CA LEU A 148 -5.65 -12.16 19.39
C LEU A 148 -5.75 -12.96 20.69
N PRO A 149 -5.51 -14.28 20.69
CA PRO A 149 -5.48 -15.08 21.90
C PRO A 149 -4.33 -14.62 22.82
N SER A 150 -4.37 -14.99 24.09
CA SER A 150 -3.24 -14.76 24.99
C SER A 150 -1.99 -15.44 24.47
N GLN A 151 -0.98 -14.67 24.13
CA GLN A 151 0.28 -15.13 23.55
C GLN A 151 1.44 -14.22 23.93
N VAL A 152 2.66 -14.73 23.84
CA VAL A 152 3.85 -13.90 23.99
C VAL A 152 4.11 -13.17 22.68
N MET A 153 4.22 -11.85 22.75
CA MET A 153 4.58 -11.00 21.61
C MET A 153 5.76 -10.11 21.99
N ARG A 154 6.86 -10.25 21.27
CA ARG A 154 8.01 -9.37 21.31
C ARG A 154 8.22 -8.80 19.92
N GLY A 155 8.35 -7.47 19.83
CA GLY A 155 8.37 -6.80 18.54
C GLY A 155 6.98 -6.83 17.89
N GLU A 156 6.14 -5.85 18.19
CA GLU A 156 4.82 -5.73 17.55
C GLU A 156 4.95 -5.05 16.21
N THR A 157 4.27 -5.60 15.22
CA THR A 157 4.15 -5.01 13.89
C THR A 157 2.91 -4.11 13.87
N TYR A 158 3.09 -2.83 13.52
CA TYR A 158 2.00 -1.88 13.46
C TYR A 158 2.26 -0.77 12.45
N HIS A 159 1.25 0.02 12.12
CA HIS A 159 1.36 1.32 11.49
C HIS A 159 0.90 2.38 12.49
N ALA A 160 1.77 3.36 12.76
CA ALA A 160 1.61 4.22 13.94
C ALA A 160 0.46 5.22 13.84
N PHE A 161 0.19 5.73 12.63
CA PHE A 161 -0.76 6.81 12.39
C PHE A 161 -1.83 6.38 11.38
N ALA A 162 -2.96 5.89 11.88
CA ALA A 162 -4.03 5.44 11.00
C ALA A 162 -4.82 6.59 10.35
N ASP A 163 -4.87 7.76 10.95
CA ASP A 163 -5.84 8.82 10.63
C ASP A 163 -7.30 8.32 10.59
N GLN A 164 -7.52 7.18 11.25
CA GLN A 164 -8.76 6.43 11.31
C GLN A 164 -8.93 5.89 12.73
N VAL A 165 -10.16 5.96 13.28
CA VAL A 165 -10.45 5.36 14.57
C VAL A 165 -10.67 3.87 14.40
N ASN A 166 -9.83 3.08 15.05
CA ASN A 166 -9.91 1.64 15.20
C ASN A 166 -10.35 1.27 16.61
N PHE A 167 -10.63 0.00 16.87
CA PHE A 167 -11.23 -0.42 18.12
C PHE A 167 -10.61 -1.71 18.66
N VAL A 168 -10.54 -1.82 19.99
CA VAL A 168 -10.21 -3.06 20.70
C VAL A 168 -11.27 -3.37 21.74
N ALA A 169 -11.67 -4.63 21.85
CA ALA A 169 -12.60 -5.12 22.85
C ALA A 169 -12.09 -6.44 23.47
N ASP A 170 -12.50 -6.72 24.71
CA ASP A 170 -12.13 -7.94 25.40
C ASP A 170 -12.80 -9.19 24.81
N GLY A 171 -12.07 -10.30 24.80
CA GLY A 171 -12.55 -11.61 24.35
C GLY A 171 -12.60 -11.76 22.83
N ASP A 172 -13.07 -12.90 22.37
CA ASP A 172 -13.36 -13.18 20.98
C ASP A 172 -14.77 -12.71 20.65
N VAL A 173 -14.83 -11.54 20.03
CA VAL A 173 -16.05 -10.87 19.55
C VAL A 173 -15.91 -10.43 18.10
N SER A 174 -15.03 -11.11 17.33
CA SER A 174 -14.71 -10.78 15.93
C SER A 174 -15.94 -10.71 15.02
N GLY A 175 -16.89 -11.63 15.16
CA GLY A 175 -18.15 -11.64 14.42
C GLY A 175 -19.27 -10.77 15.00
N ALA A 176 -19.01 -9.94 16.02
CA ALA A 176 -20.05 -9.11 16.62
C ALA A 176 -20.48 -7.97 15.70
N ALA A 177 -21.79 -7.72 15.52
CA ALA A 177 -22.30 -6.61 14.72
C ALA A 177 -21.81 -5.24 15.22
N THR A 178 -21.67 -5.11 16.55
CA THR A 178 -21.04 -3.95 17.20
C THR A 178 -20.17 -4.48 18.33
N LEU A 179 -18.94 -3.99 18.46
CA LEU A 179 -18.07 -4.44 19.55
C LEU A 179 -18.60 -3.99 20.90
N PRO A 180 -18.62 -4.88 21.91
CA PRO A 180 -19.05 -4.53 23.26
C PRO A 180 -17.97 -3.69 23.96
N SER A 181 -18.35 -2.54 24.50
CA SER A 181 -17.46 -1.65 25.30
C SER A 181 -16.08 -1.43 24.71
N PRO A 182 -15.95 -1.04 23.43
CA PRO A 182 -14.65 -0.92 22.78
C PRO A 182 -13.84 0.26 23.33
N THR A 183 -12.52 0.12 23.30
CA THR A 183 -11.56 1.21 23.44
C THR A 183 -11.06 1.62 22.06
N GLU A 184 -10.91 2.92 21.81
CA GLU A 184 -10.39 3.43 20.54
C GLU A 184 -8.88 3.25 20.42
N LEU A 185 -8.44 2.97 19.18
CA LEU A 185 -7.06 2.89 18.74
C LEU A 185 -6.85 3.86 17.58
N LYS A 186 -5.63 4.44 17.49
CA LYS A 186 -5.24 5.39 16.42
C LYS A 186 -4.15 4.82 15.52
N SER A 187 -4.00 3.51 15.50
CA SER A 187 -2.98 2.76 14.77
C SER A 187 -3.62 1.54 14.16
N TRP A 188 -3.02 1.00 13.09
CA TRP A 188 -3.32 -0.36 12.61
C TRP A 188 -2.27 -1.33 13.16
N TYR A 189 -2.69 -2.52 13.54
CA TYR A 189 -1.84 -3.58 14.05
C TYR A 189 -1.97 -4.85 13.23
N PHE A 190 -0.88 -5.48 12.90
CA PHE A 190 -0.82 -6.81 12.27
C PHE A 190 -1.58 -6.96 10.94
N MET A 191 -2.09 -5.89 10.37
CA MET A 191 -2.72 -5.82 9.05
C MET A 191 -2.00 -4.77 8.21
N ASP A 192 -1.61 -5.13 6.98
CA ASP A 192 -0.86 -4.24 6.09
C ASP A 192 -1.40 -4.17 4.66
N GLY A 193 -2.47 -4.91 4.35
CA GLY A 193 -3.05 -4.86 3.01
C GLY A 193 -4.46 -5.45 2.90
N ILE A 194 -5.24 -4.89 1.98
CA ILE A 194 -6.51 -5.43 1.52
C ILE A 194 -6.50 -5.42 0.01
N ASP A 195 -6.75 -6.60 -0.59
CA ASP A 195 -6.89 -6.73 -2.03
C ASP A 195 -8.34 -7.08 -2.38
N VAL A 196 -8.73 -6.64 -3.58
CA VAL A 196 -10.01 -7.02 -4.19
C VAL A 196 -9.79 -7.73 -5.53
N ASN A 197 -10.69 -8.65 -5.86
CA ASN A 197 -10.80 -9.16 -7.21
C ASN A 197 -11.56 -8.13 -8.05
N ALA A 198 -10.79 -7.27 -8.73
CA ALA A 198 -11.31 -6.14 -9.46
C ALA A 198 -11.58 -6.47 -10.94
N ALA A 199 -12.18 -5.53 -11.65
CA ALA A 199 -12.44 -5.64 -13.08
C ALA A 199 -11.14 -5.82 -13.87
N GLU A 200 -11.25 -6.41 -15.08
CA GLU A 200 -10.12 -6.58 -15.99
C GLU A 200 -9.42 -5.24 -16.26
N GLY A 201 -8.09 -5.26 -16.25
CA GLY A 201 -7.26 -4.05 -16.43
C GLY A 201 -7.14 -3.16 -15.19
N ALA A 202 -7.68 -3.58 -14.03
CA ALA A 202 -7.45 -2.88 -12.77
C ALA A 202 -5.95 -2.87 -12.41
N ARG A 203 -5.51 -1.78 -11.85
CA ARG A 203 -4.10 -1.52 -11.52
C ARG A 203 -3.99 -0.60 -10.32
N ALA A 204 -2.82 -0.55 -9.69
CA ALA A 204 -2.57 0.27 -8.51
C ALA A 204 -1.51 1.35 -8.75
N ILE A 205 -1.70 2.49 -8.10
CA ILE A 205 -0.69 3.51 -7.82
C ILE A 205 -0.26 3.30 -6.38
N VAL A 206 1.03 3.13 -6.13
CA VAL A 206 1.59 3.17 -4.77
C VAL A 206 2.14 4.56 -4.51
N THR A 207 1.85 5.12 -3.35
CA THR A 207 2.37 6.42 -2.90
C THR A 207 3.29 6.18 -1.71
N LEU A 208 4.60 6.23 -1.92
CA LEU A 208 5.62 6.08 -0.88
C LEU A 208 6.04 7.46 -0.37
N GLY A 209 6.13 7.62 0.94
CA GLY A 209 6.54 8.91 1.49
C GLY A 209 6.58 8.93 3.00
N ASP A 210 6.71 10.14 3.51
CA ASP A 210 6.74 10.45 4.94
C ASP A 210 5.36 10.86 5.50
N SER A 211 5.36 11.66 6.57
CA SER A 211 4.13 12.17 7.21
C SER A 211 3.20 12.95 6.30
N ILE A 212 3.71 13.58 5.23
CA ILE A 212 2.89 14.32 4.28
C ILE A 212 2.10 13.35 3.37
N THR A 213 2.64 12.17 3.09
CA THR A 213 1.92 11.11 2.38
C THR A 213 1.02 10.32 3.32
N ASP A 214 1.50 10.02 4.52
CA ASP A 214 0.75 9.36 5.59
C ASP A 214 -0.50 10.16 6.02
N GLY A 215 -0.44 11.50 5.94
CA GLY A 215 -1.58 12.38 6.15
C GLY A 215 -1.58 13.10 7.49
N ALA A 216 -0.40 13.37 8.06
CA ALA A 216 -0.30 14.06 9.35
C ALA A 216 -1.07 15.39 9.37
N LEU A 217 -1.87 15.59 10.41
CA LEU A 217 -2.76 16.72 10.63
C LEU A 217 -3.95 16.83 9.64
N ALA A 218 -4.21 15.79 8.84
CA ALA A 218 -5.50 15.66 8.17
C ALA A 218 -6.63 15.44 9.21
N THR A 219 -7.86 15.74 8.83
CA THR A 219 -9.01 15.50 9.72
C THR A 219 -9.28 14.01 9.84
N GLU A 220 -9.15 13.48 11.07
CA GLU A 220 -9.37 12.08 11.40
C GLU A 220 -10.71 11.55 10.89
N ASN A 221 -10.72 10.38 10.30
CA ASN A 221 -11.86 9.69 9.66
C ASN A 221 -12.45 10.43 8.43
N ALA A 222 -11.81 11.50 7.95
CA ALA A 222 -12.34 12.25 6.80
C ALA A 222 -11.84 11.71 5.45
N ASN A 223 -10.82 10.84 5.44
CA ASN A 223 -10.20 10.33 4.22
C ASN A 223 -9.84 11.49 3.27
N SER A 224 -9.13 12.49 3.81
CA SER A 224 -8.82 13.76 3.13
C SER A 224 -7.34 13.92 2.77
N ARG A 225 -6.52 12.90 2.96
CA ARG A 225 -5.10 12.87 2.57
C ARG A 225 -4.96 13.00 1.05
N TRP A 226 -3.85 13.50 0.55
CA TRP A 226 -3.69 13.67 -0.90
C TRP A 226 -3.84 12.37 -1.70
N PRO A 227 -3.44 11.16 -1.21
CA PRO A 227 -3.72 9.91 -1.90
C PRO A 227 -5.22 9.59 -1.97
N ASP A 228 -6.01 9.91 -0.91
CA ASP A 228 -7.45 9.70 -0.90
C ASP A 228 -8.15 10.63 -1.92
N VAL A 229 -7.71 11.90 -1.99
CA VAL A 229 -8.21 12.87 -2.99
C VAL A 229 -7.88 12.40 -4.41
N LEU A 230 -6.66 11.88 -4.64
CA LEU A 230 -6.29 11.30 -5.93
C LEU A 230 -7.20 10.10 -6.28
N ALA A 231 -7.42 9.20 -5.33
CA ALA A 231 -8.30 8.04 -5.52
C ALA A 231 -9.72 8.47 -5.91
N ALA A 232 -10.29 9.45 -5.21
CA ALA A 232 -11.63 9.98 -5.52
C ALA A 232 -11.71 10.59 -6.93
N ARG A 233 -10.67 11.31 -7.36
CA ARG A 233 -10.59 11.89 -8.72
C ARG A 233 -10.48 10.83 -9.80
N LEU A 234 -9.68 9.78 -9.57
CA LEU A 234 -9.55 8.68 -10.53
C LEU A 234 -10.88 7.97 -10.78
N LYS A 235 -11.76 7.85 -9.78
CA LYS A 235 -13.10 7.25 -9.93
C LYS A 235 -14.03 8.08 -10.82
N GLN A 236 -13.73 9.35 -11.03
CA GLN A 236 -14.54 10.26 -11.84
C GLN A 236 -13.97 10.47 -13.26
N GLU A 237 -12.74 10.00 -13.51
CA GLU A 237 -12.06 10.20 -14.79
C GLU A 237 -12.19 8.96 -15.69
N HIS A 238 -12.79 9.17 -16.88
CA HIS A 238 -13.03 8.08 -17.82
C HIS A 238 -11.77 7.33 -18.23
N GLY A 239 -11.79 6.00 -18.03
CA GLY A 239 -10.69 5.08 -18.32
C GLY A 239 -9.65 4.96 -17.21
N LEU A 240 -9.86 5.64 -16.06
CA LEU A 240 -9.02 5.55 -14.87
C LEU A 240 -9.78 5.02 -13.63
N GLU A 241 -11.07 4.72 -13.78
CA GLU A 241 -11.96 4.34 -12.68
C GLU A 241 -11.49 3.10 -11.91
N ASN A 242 -10.76 2.20 -12.61
CA ASN A 242 -10.26 0.94 -12.04
C ASN A 242 -8.84 1.04 -11.49
N ILE A 243 -8.33 2.26 -11.26
CA ILE A 243 -7.03 2.45 -10.64
C ILE A 243 -7.19 2.65 -9.13
N SER A 244 -6.53 1.79 -8.35
CA SER A 244 -6.41 1.93 -6.89
C SER A 244 -5.30 2.93 -6.52
N VAL A 245 -5.37 3.46 -5.31
CA VAL A 245 -4.27 4.21 -4.69
C VAL A 245 -3.97 3.57 -3.33
N LEU A 246 -2.71 3.19 -3.13
CA LEU A 246 -2.20 2.58 -1.91
C LEU A 246 -1.29 3.58 -1.21
N ASN A 247 -1.56 3.86 0.06
CA ASN A 247 -0.80 4.82 0.84
C ASN A 247 0.25 4.11 1.70
N GLU A 248 1.51 4.21 1.31
CA GLU A 248 2.67 3.66 1.99
C GLU A 248 3.52 4.78 2.63
N GLY A 249 2.86 5.84 3.12
CA GLY A 249 3.48 6.88 3.94
C GLY A 249 3.85 6.36 5.33
N ILE A 250 4.91 6.87 5.92
CA ILE A 250 5.28 6.68 7.34
C ILE A 250 5.67 8.02 7.93
N GLY A 251 4.99 8.46 8.98
CA GLY A 251 5.34 9.71 9.66
C GLY A 251 6.79 9.76 10.11
N GLY A 252 7.56 10.77 9.66
CA GLY A 252 8.99 10.93 10.00
C GLY A 252 9.96 10.08 9.19
N ASN A 253 9.50 9.36 8.16
CA ASN A 253 10.34 8.50 7.34
C ASN A 253 11.41 9.27 6.56
N ARG A 254 12.46 8.57 6.15
CA ARG A 254 13.65 9.10 5.47
C ARG A 254 14.01 8.21 4.28
N VAL A 255 14.69 8.78 3.29
CA VAL A 255 15.18 8.02 2.13
C VAL A 255 16.28 7.04 2.53
N LEU A 256 17.28 7.52 3.30
CA LEU A 256 18.56 6.87 3.47
C LEU A 256 18.71 6.11 4.79
N ASN A 257 17.99 6.51 5.84
CA ASN A 257 18.24 6.01 7.18
C ASN A 257 16.97 5.58 7.89
N ASP A 258 17.04 4.45 8.59
CA ASP A 258 15.97 4.00 9.47
C ASP A 258 15.85 4.94 10.67
N GLN A 259 14.65 5.09 11.19
CA GLN A 259 14.34 5.69 12.49
C GLN A 259 12.84 5.62 12.76
N ALA A 260 12.03 6.38 12.03
CA ALA A 260 10.59 6.21 11.98
C ALA A 260 10.29 5.16 10.90
N GLY A 261 10.24 3.91 11.30
CA GLY A 261 10.20 2.77 10.39
C GLY A 261 11.50 2.55 9.60
N PRO A 262 11.56 1.52 8.74
CA PRO A 262 12.63 1.33 7.79
C PRO A 262 12.71 2.48 6.79
N SER A 263 13.91 2.81 6.33
CA SER A 263 14.10 3.83 5.28
C SER A 263 13.36 3.48 3.99
N ALA A 264 13.04 4.48 3.18
CA ALA A 264 12.36 4.25 1.90
C ALA A 264 13.10 3.23 1.02
N LEU A 265 14.44 3.27 1.00
CA LEU A 265 15.26 2.27 0.32
C LEU A 265 15.10 0.86 0.90
N ALA A 266 15.03 0.73 2.23
CA ALA A 266 14.96 -0.59 2.88
C ALA A 266 13.57 -1.25 2.74
N ARG A 267 12.49 -0.45 2.59
CA ARG A 267 11.10 -0.94 2.51
C ARG A 267 10.53 -1.00 1.10
N LEU A 268 11.30 -0.59 0.08
CA LEU A 268 10.84 -0.46 -1.30
C LEU A 268 10.23 -1.76 -1.85
N ASP A 269 10.92 -2.88 -1.65
CA ASP A 269 10.46 -4.18 -2.17
C ASP A 269 9.11 -4.56 -1.59
N ARG A 270 8.95 -4.44 -0.26
CA ARG A 270 7.74 -4.82 0.46
C ARG A 270 6.58 -3.86 0.16
N ASP A 271 6.85 -2.55 0.25
CA ASP A 271 5.80 -1.52 0.26
C ASP A 271 5.40 -1.07 -1.16
N VAL A 272 6.26 -1.31 -2.16
CA VAL A 272 5.99 -0.89 -3.54
C VAL A 272 5.99 -2.07 -4.51
N LEU A 273 7.12 -2.78 -4.62
CA LEU A 273 7.32 -3.73 -5.72
C LEU A 273 6.47 -5.00 -5.57
N ALA A 274 6.15 -5.39 -4.33
CA ALA A 274 5.34 -6.56 -4.01
C ALA A 274 3.83 -6.28 -3.97
N GLN A 275 3.37 -5.04 -4.19
CA GLN A 275 1.95 -4.71 -4.16
C GLN A 275 1.21 -5.27 -5.38
N ASP A 276 0.05 -5.90 -5.13
CA ASP A 276 -0.72 -6.53 -6.20
C ASP A 276 -1.29 -5.49 -7.18
N GLY A 277 -1.00 -5.71 -8.46
CA GLY A 277 -1.48 -4.86 -9.54
C GLY A 277 -0.76 -3.52 -9.71
N VAL A 278 0.33 -3.27 -8.99
CA VAL A 278 1.10 -2.02 -9.13
C VAL A 278 1.57 -1.79 -10.56
N ARG A 279 1.35 -0.57 -11.07
CA ARG A 279 1.80 -0.09 -12.38
C ARG A 279 2.39 1.30 -12.32
N TYR A 280 2.06 2.03 -11.28
CA TYR A 280 2.47 3.40 -11.07
C TYR A 280 2.96 3.59 -9.65
N PHE A 281 3.93 4.43 -9.50
CA PHE A 281 4.55 4.71 -8.23
C PHE A 281 4.82 6.22 -8.11
N ILE A 282 4.44 6.85 -7.01
CA ILE A 282 4.75 8.25 -6.69
C ILE A 282 5.59 8.26 -5.43
N VAL A 283 6.76 8.90 -5.46
CA VAL A 283 7.61 9.07 -4.28
C VAL A 283 7.66 10.54 -3.85
N LEU A 284 7.26 10.81 -2.60
CA LEU A 284 7.40 12.10 -1.91
C LEU A 284 8.18 11.86 -0.62
N GLU A 285 9.48 12.00 -0.70
CA GLU A 285 10.39 11.66 0.40
C GLU A 285 11.60 12.62 0.44
N SER A 286 12.30 12.71 1.53
CA SER A 286 13.55 13.41 1.81
C SER A 286 13.45 14.58 2.81
N ILE A 287 12.27 15.12 3.10
CA ILE A 287 12.18 16.33 3.95
C ILE A 287 12.69 16.06 5.37
N ASN A 288 12.55 14.83 5.88
CA ASN A 288 13.06 14.45 7.20
C ASN A 288 14.57 14.19 7.21
N ASP A 289 15.17 13.72 6.11
CA ASP A 289 16.62 13.69 5.96
C ASP A 289 17.19 15.12 6.03
N ILE A 290 16.57 16.05 5.29
CA ILE A 290 16.95 17.48 5.27
C ILE A 290 16.73 18.14 6.62
N GLY A 291 15.59 17.90 7.27
CA GLY A 291 15.25 18.49 8.56
C GLY A 291 16.20 18.08 9.69
N ARG A 292 16.79 16.88 9.61
CA ARG A 292 17.81 16.42 10.58
C ARG A 292 19.06 17.28 10.60
N LEU A 293 19.39 17.96 9.51
CA LEU A 293 20.53 18.88 9.48
C LEU A 293 20.46 20.01 10.52
N ALA A 294 19.25 20.35 10.98
CA ALA A 294 19.05 21.31 12.06
C ALA A 294 19.31 20.73 13.46
N ARG A 295 19.36 19.39 13.59
CA ARG A 295 19.43 18.68 14.87
C ARG A 295 20.25 17.39 14.75
N LEU A 296 21.49 17.51 14.25
CA LEU A 296 22.37 16.35 14.07
C LEU A 296 22.55 15.60 15.40
N THR A 297 22.26 14.30 15.37
CA THR A 297 22.44 13.39 16.50
C THR A 297 23.56 12.38 16.27
N GLY A 298 23.99 12.22 15.00
CA GLY A 298 25.08 11.34 14.59
C GLY A 298 25.52 11.60 13.15
N PRO A 299 26.60 10.96 12.69
CA PRO A 299 27.12 11.13 11.33
C PRO A 299 26.13 10.72 10.24
N GLU A 300 25.19 9.82 10.55
CA GLU A 300 24.11 9.40 9.67
C GLU A 300 23.10 10.49 9.34
N ASP A 301 23.08 11.57 10.11
CA ASP A 301 22.24 12.75 9.85
C ASP A 301 22.93 13.77 8.93
N GLU A 302 24.22 13.57 8.61
CA GLU A 302 24.96 14.43 7.68
C GLU A 302 24.69 14.04 6.21
N VAL A 303 23.49 14.37 5.72
CA VAL A 303 23.11 14.11 4.34
C VAL A 303 23.45 15.30 3.42
N THR A 304 23.57 15.01 2.13
CA THR A 304 23.76 16.00 1.06
C THR A 304 22.73 15.79 -0.04
N ALA A 305 22.43 16.83 -0.83
CA ALA A 305 21.51 16.69 -1.96
C ALA A 305 21.91 15.55 -2.92
N PRO A 306 23.20 15.40 -3.34
CA PRO A 306 23.58 14.26 -4.19
C PRO A 306 23.35 12.89 -3.57
N MET A 307 23.42 12.73 -2.24
CA MET A 307 23.09 11.46 -1.58
C MET A 307 21.60 11.16 -1.68
N LEU A 308 20.74 12.16 -1.47
CA LEU A 308 19.28 12.01 -1.61
C LEU A 308 18.88 11.74 -3.06
N GLU A 309 19.46 12.49 -4.00
CA GLU A 309 19.26 12.29 -5.44
C GLU A 309 19.65 10.87 -5.88
N GLN A 310 20.76 10.35 -5.36
CA GLN A 310 21.17 8.96 -5.62
C GLN A 310 20.21 7.96 -5.02
N GLY A 311 19.74 8.16 -3.79
CA GLY A 311 18.76 7.29 -3.13
C GLY A 311 17.44 7.25 -3.91
N LEU A 312 16.91 8.42 -4.28
CA LEU A 312 15.69 8.54 -5.10
C LEU A 312 15.87 7.92 -6.49
N LYS A 313 17.08 8.05 -7.08
CA LYS A 313 17.38 7.38 -8.35
C LYS A 313 17.35 5.86 -8.21
N GLN A 314 17.93 5.29 -7.16
CA GLN A 314 17.90 3.84 -6.92
C GLN A 314 16.45 3.33 -6.78
N ILE A 315 15.59 4.09 -6.09
CA ILE A 315 14.17 3.81 -5.94
C ILE A 315 13.47 3.79 -7.31
N ALA A 316 13.72 4.80 -8.15
CA ALA A 316 13.14 4.87 -9.49
C ALA A 316 13.65 3.74 -10.40
N ASP A 317 14.96 3.47 -10.39
CA ASP A 317 15.58 2.40 -11.19
C ASP A 317 14.95 1.03 -10.83
N ALA A 318 14.79 0.73 -9.54
CA ALA A 318 14.20 -0.52 -9.10
C ALA A 318 12.72 -0.65 -9.54
N ALA A 319 11.94 0.44 -9.47
CA ALA A 319 10.57 0.45 -10.01
C ALA A 319 10.56 0.17 -11.53
N HIS A 320 11.45 0.78 -12.29
CA HIS A 320 11.58 0.57 -13.74
C HIS A 320 11.97 -0.88 -14.07
N GLU A 321 12.88 -1.51 -13.31
CA GLU A 321 13.26 -2.91 -13.49
C GLU A 321 12.06 -3.87 -13.33
N HIS A 322 11.04 -3.46 -12.54
CA HIS A 322 9.80 -4.19 -12.37
C HIS A 322 8.67 -3.75 -13.34
N GLY A 323 8.99 -2.88 -14.31
CA GLY A 323 8.01 -2.38 -15.28
C GLY A 323 6.97 -1.43 -14.69
N ILE A 324 7.30 -0.78 -13.57
CA ILE A 324 6.48 0.21 -12.86
C ILE A 324 6.94 1.60 -13.28
N LYS A 325 6.01 2.46 -13.72
CA LYS A 325 6.31 3.86 -13.98
C LYS A 325 6.50 4.63 -12.67
N ALA A 326 7.65 5.30 -12.53
CA ALA A 326 8.00 6.05 -11.35
C ALA A 326 7.83 7.57 -11.56
N PHE A 327 7.09 8.22 -10.66
CA PHE A 327 6.88 9.67 -10.67
C PHE A 327 7.51 10.29 -9.43
N GLY A 328 8.39 11.27 -9.65
CA GLY A 328 9.01 12.04 -8.57
C GLY A 328 8.11 13.19 -8.13
N ALA A 329 7.79 13.26 -6.84
CA ALA A 329 7.07 14.40 -6.28
C ALA A 329 8.07 15.38 -5.65
N THR A 330 7.91 16.68 -5.95
CA THR A 330 8.77 17.72 -5.36
C THR A 330 8.39 17.97 -3.90
N LEU A 331 9.39 18.15 -3.05
CA LEU A 331 9.23 18.45 -1.62
C LEU A 331 8.48 19.77 -1.45
N THR A 332 7.45 19.76 -0.63
CA THR A 332 6.67 20.94 -0.27
C THR A 332 7.54 21.98 0.45
N PRO A 333 7.19 23.28 0.44
CA PRO A 333 7.84 24.28 1.27
C PRO A 333 7.78 23.91 2.75
N TYR A 334 8.81 24.27 3.52
CA TYR A 334 8.82 24.04 4.97
C TYR A 334 9.46 25.21 5.76
N GLY A 335 9.58 26.37 5.15
CA GLY A 335 10.09 27.57 5.77
C GLY A 335 9.23 28.02 6.94
N GLY A 336 9.81 28.02 8.15
CA GLY A 336 9.11 28.27 9.42
C GLY A 336 8.83 27.03 10.24
N ALA A 337 8.97 25.83 9.67
CA ALA A 337 8.90 24.58 10.41
C ALA A 337 9.95 24.49 11.51
N GLY A 338 9.64 23.74 12.58
CA GLY A 338 10.51 23.66 13.77
C GLY A 338 11.92 23.12 13.53
N TYR A 339 12.21 22.56 12.36
CA TYR A 339 13.53 22.08 11.95
C TYR A 339 14.02 22.69 10.62
N SER A 340 13.35 23.75 10.15
CA SER A 340 13.83 24.47 8.95
C SER A 340 15.16 25.18 9.20
N SER A 341 15.98 25.26 8.16
CA SER A 341 17.26 25.98 8.17
C SER A 341 17.59 26.48 6.76
N GLU A 342 18.45 27.50 6.64
CA GLU A 342 18.92 28.01 5.34
C GLU A 342 19.61 26.91 4.52
N LYS A 343 20.47 26.12 5.15
CA LYS A 343 21.15 24.99 4.50
C LYS A 343 20.15 23.93 4.03
N GLY A 344 19.15 23.61 4.84
CA GLY A 344 18.11 22.66 4.49
C GLY A 344 17.22 23.17 3.36
N GLU A 345 16.85 24.45 3.37
CA GLU A 345 16.05 25.04 2.28
C GLU A 345 16.80 25.04 0.96
N GLN A 346 18.12 25.35 0.96
CA GLN A 346 18.93 25.23 -0.24
C GLN A 346 18.93 23.77 -0.74
N MET A 347 19.12 22.80 0.14
CA MET A 347 19.09 21.37 -0.21
C MET A 347 17.74 20.95 -0.78
N ARG A 348 16.61 21.40 -0.19
CA ARG A 348 15.27 21.15 -0.72
C ARG A 348 15.14 21.68 -2.16
N LYS A 349 15.63 22.90 -2.41
CA LYS A 349 15.62 23.48 -3.76
C LYS A 349 16.47 22.68 -4.74
N ASP A 350 17.65 22.22 -4.32
CA ASP A 350 18.54 21.42 -5.15
C ASP A 350 17.89 20.08 -5.52
N VAL A 351 17.33 19.36 -4.54
CA VAL A 351 16.61 18.10 -4.76
C VAL A 351 15.38 18.31 -5.65
N ASN A 352 14.58 19.35 -5.41
CA ASN A 352 13.42 19.67 -6.23
C ASN A 352 13.80 20.01 -7.67
N ASN A 353 14.90 20.75 -7.87
CA ASN A 353 15.41 21.03 -9.21
C ASN A 353 15.85 19.73 -9.91
N TRP A 354 16.54 18.84 -9.19
CA TRP A 354 16.95 17.56 -9.74
C TRP A 354 15.73 16.69 -10.10
N ILE A 355 14.71 16.59 -9.24
CA ILE A 355 13.47 15.87 -9.54
C ILE A 355 12.85 16.38 -10.87
N ARG A 356 12.83 17.71 -11.08
CA ARG A 356 12.24 18.33 -12.28
C ARG A 356 13.07 18.12 -13.55
N THR A 357 14.39 17.98 -13.45
CA THR A 357 15.30 18.14 -14.61
C THR A 357 16.17 16.94 -14.92
N SER A 358 16.32 15.98 -14.00
CA SER A 358 17.25 14.86 -14.19
C SER A 358 16.80 13.84 -15.26
N GLY A 359 15.52 13.77 -15.57
CA GLY A 359 14.99 12.74 -16.45
C GLY A 359 14.97 11.33 -15.82
N THR A 360 15.17 11.23 -14.51
CA THR A 360 15.13 9.96 -13.77
C THR A 360 13.71 9.38 -13.69
N PHE A 361 12.73 10.24 -13.54
CA PHE A 361 11.32 9.86 -13.40
C PHE A 361 10.57 9.95 -14.73
N ASP A 362 9.54 9.11 -14.89
CA ASP A 362 8.63 9.14 -16.06
C ASP A 362 7.76 10.41 -16.10
N GLY A 363 7.68 11.12 -15.00
CA GLY A 363 6.99 12.40 -14.86
C GLY A 363 7.17 12.99 -13.48
N VAL A 364 6.74 14.23 -13.32
CA VAL A 364 6.91 15.01 -12.08
C VAL A 364 5.54 15.42 -11.54
N VAL A 365 5.35 15.24 -10.24
CA VAL A 365 4.23 15.79 -9.46
C VAL A 365 4.79 17.00 -8.68
N ASP A 366 4.48 18.21 -9.12
CA ASP A 366 5.12 19.42 -8.58
C ASP A 366 4.36 19.98 -7.36
N PHE A 367 4.43 19.25 -6.23
CA PHE A 367 3.80 19.69 -5.00
C PHE A 367 4.37 20.99 -4.43
N ASP A 368 5.65 21.27 -4.65
CA ASP A 368 6.24 22.56 -4.28
C ASP A 368 5.51 23.71 -4.98
N GLN A 369 5.28 23.62 -6.28
CA GLN A 369 4.58 24.65 -7.04
C GLN A 369 3.10 24.76 -6.64
N ILE A 370 2.45 23.64 -6.36
CA ILE A 370 1.03 23.58 -5.97
C ILE A 370 0.79 24.23 -4.63
N THR A 371 1.71 24.03 -3.66
CA THR A 371 1.45 24.39 -2.25
C THR A 371 2.16 25.65 -1.76
N ARG A 372 3.14 26.15 -2.50
CA ARG A 372 3.92 27.33 -2.06
C ARG A 372 3.13 28.63 -2.09
N ASP A 373 3.48 29.53 -1.18
CA ASP A 373 3.05 30.93 -1.22
C ASP A 373 3.73 31.64 -2.41
N PRO A 374 2.98 32.21 -3.37
CA PRO A 374 3.58 32.92 -4.50
C PRO A 374 4.43 34.13 -4.09
N GLN A 375 4.20 34.73 -2.92
CA GLN A 375 4.96 35.86 -2.40
C GLN A 375 6.19 35.45 -1.58
N ASN A 376 6.13 34.25 -0.97
CA ASN A 376 7.21 33.66 -0.15
C ASN A 376 7.39 32.18 -0.51
N PRO A 377 8.03 31.84 -1.63
CA PRO A 377 8.05 30.48 -2.17
C PRO A 377 8.68 29.41 -1.25
N ASP A 378 9.39 29.84 -0.22
CA ASP A 378 9.99 28.93 0.78
C ASP A 378 8.97 28.51 1.86
N ARG A 379 7.74 29.02 1.80
CA ARG A 379 6.64 28.75 2.75
C ARG A 379 5.42 28.21 2.05
N PHE A 380 4.61 27.47 2.80
CA PHE A 380 3.27 27.13 2.37
C PHE A 380 2.41 28.38 2.11
N ASN A 381 1.54 28.29 1.12
CA ASN A 381 0.40 29.21 1.04
C ASN A 381 -0.40 29.13 2.36
N PRO A 382 -0.71 30.28 2.99
CA PRO A 382 -1.41 30.28 4.29
C PRO A 382 -2.72 29.48 4.33
N LEU A 383 -3.38 29.29 3.17
CA LEU A 383 -4.60 28.47 3.07
C LEU A 383 -4.31 26.96 3.15
N TYR A 384 -3.09 26.55 2.86
CA TYR A 384 -2.69 25.14 2.77
C TYR A 384 -1.86 24.68 3.96
N ASP A 385 -1.45 25.61 4.80
CA ASP A 385 -0.64 25.36 6.00
C ASP A 385 -1.54 24.91 7.16
N SER A 386 -1.17 23.83 7.85
CA SER A 386 -1.84 23.40 9.07
C SER A 386 -1.53 24.28 10.29
N GLY A 387 -0.52 25.17 10.17
CA GLY A 387 -0.02 26.03 11.23
C GLY A 387 1.32 25.60 11.83
N ASP A 388 1.83 24.43 11.48
CA ASP A 388 3.17 23.97 11.88
C ASP A 388 4.25 24.25 10.82
N HIS A 389 3.84 24.77 9.67
CA HIS A 389 4.67 25.16 8.52
C HIS A 389 5.41 23.99 7.84
N LEU A 390 4.96 22.76 8.08
CA LEU A 390 5.51 21.54 7.52
C LEU A 390 4.44 20.67 6.85
N HIS A 391 3.31 20.46 7.56
CA HIS A 391 2.24 19.60 7.10
C HIS A 391 1.11 20.41 6.46
N PRO A 392 0.52 19.93 5.38
CA PRO A 392 -0.66 20.54 4.79
C PRO A 392 -1.87 20.51 5.74
N SER A 393 -2.74 21.51 5.63
CA SER A 393 -4.13 21.41 6.11
C SER A 393 -4.96 20.53 5.18
N ASP A 394 -6.20 20.21 5.52
CA ASP A 394 -7.14 19.51 4.61
C ASP A 394 -7.26 20.22 3.25
N ALA A 395 -7.26 21.54 3.24
CA ALA A 395 -7.24 22.33 2.00
C ALA A 395 -5.94 22.16 1.22
N GLY A 396 -4.80 22.01 1.92
CA GLY A 396 -3.50 21.74 1.33
C GLY A 396 -3.45 20.33 0.73
N TYR A 397 -3.88 19.31 1.46
CA TYR A 397 -3.99 17.94 0.95
C TYR A 397 -4.91 17.86 -0.26
N LYS A 398 -6.04 18.55 -0.20
CA LYS A 398 -6.95 18.64 -1.36
C LYS A 398 -6.26 19.30 -2.56
N ALA A 399 -5.54 20.40 -2.36
CA ALA A 399 -4.82 21.07 -3.44
C ALA A 399 -3.73 20.16 -4.04
N MET A 400 -3.01 19.39 -3.22
CA MET A 400 -2.03 18.40 -3.67
C MET A 400 -2.69 17.33 -4.54
N GLY A 401 -3.72 16.66 -4.04
CA GLY A 401 -4.44 15.62 -4.77
C GLY A 401 -5.08 16.16 -6.07
N ASP A 402 -5.68 17.35 -6.04
CA ASP A 402 -6.28 18.00 -7.22
C ASP A 402 -5.25 18.43 -8.26
N GLY A 403 -4.05 18.80 -7.84
CA GLY A 403 -2.98 19.29 -8.71
C GLY A 403 -2.25 18.20 -9.49
N ILE A 404 -2.47 16.92 -9.20
CA ILE A 404 -1.85 15.81 -9.95
C ILE A 404 -2.46 15.73 -11.35
N ASP A 405 -1.60 15.76 -12.39
CA ASP A 405 -2.05 15.55 -13.78
C ASP A 405 -2.39 14.08 -14.02
N LEU A 406 -3.67 13.78 -14.16
CA LEU A 406 -4.15 12.41 -14.39
C LEU A 406 -3.68 11.79 -15.71
N LYS A 407 -3.10 12.59 -16.63
CA LYS A 407 -2.48 12.06 -17.86
C LYS A 407 -1.27 11.17 -17.57
N LEU A 408 -0.64 11.30 -16.41
CA LEU A 408 0.46 10.44 -15.98
C LEU A 408 0.05 8.96 -15.93
N PHE A 409 -1.24 8.67 -15.77
CA PHE A 409 -1.79 7.33 -15.61
C PHE A 409 -2.52 6.79 -16.84
N LYS A 410 -2.45 7.49 -17.96
CA LYS A 410 -3.06 7.09 -19.26
C LYS A 410 -2.11 6.30 -20.15
#